data_e772aefefb40c41430b05e33264cdfe7
#
_entry.id   e772aefefb40c41430b05e33264cdfe7
#
_cell.length_a   1.000
_cell.length_b   1.000
_cell.length_c   1.000
_cell.angle_alpha   90.00
_cell.angle_beta   90.00
_cell.angle_gamma   90.00
#
_symmetry.space_group_name_H-M   'P 1'
#
loop_
_entity.id
_entity.type
_entity.pdbx_description
1 polymer ?
#
loop_
_entity_poly.entity_id
_entity_poly.type
_entity_poly.pdbx_seq_one_letter_code
_entity_poly.pdbx_strand_id
1 'polypeptide(L)'
;MAVLASGFLSRPNDDDSDRASAFKWGGAYVAGITVLVLVIAALRLPSRDVLMGRVNQNFPVKACDAIVANKLPAPLFNAYSWGSFVTWYLPQYPVIVDSRTEMYGDDNLAKYFDVVGGKGRLEDAPMVATAGTLLLERNSAIAKALTNLPRLRSQYRLVYSDEIASVFIPEKQKQ
;
A
#
# COMPACT_ATOMS: atom_id res chain seq x y z
N MET A 1 -16.51 -17.92 92.77
CA MET A 1 -17.04 -17.39 91.51
C MET A 1 -16.04 -17.70 90.40
N ALA A 2 -16.34 -18.69 89.59
CA ALA A 2 -15.48 -19.10 88.45
C ALA A 2 -16.08 -18.51 87.17
N VAL A 3 -15.30 -17.67 86.49
CA VAL A 3 -15.66 -17.15 85.20
C VAL A 3 -15.09 -18.09 84.15
N LEU A 4 -15.97 -18.80 83.44
CA LEU A 4 -15.62 -19.63 82.28
C LEU A 4 -15.32 -18.73 81.12
N ALA A 5 -14.04 -18.64 80.70
CA ALA A 5 -13.64 -18.08 79.47
C ALA A 5 -13.91 -19.10 78.35
N SER A 6 -15.01 -18.94 77.61
CA SER A 6 -15.28 -19.70 76.39
C SER A 6 -14.36 -19.21 75.27
N GLY A 7 -13.32 -19.98 74.99
CA GLY A 7 -12.50 -19.76 73.83
C GLY A 7 -13.31 -19.97 72.55
N PHE A 8 -13.56 -18.90 71.84
CA PHE A 8 -14.12 -18.93 70.53
C PHE A 8 -13.00 -19.34 69.50
N LEU A 9 -12.87 -20.65 69.26
CA LEU A 9 -12.01 -21.16 68.21
C LEU A 9 -12.65 -20.83 66.89
N SER A 10 -12.15 -19.75 66.26
CA SER A 10 -12.48 -19.48 64.88
C SER A 10 -12.01 -20.66 64.01
N ARG A 11 -12.95 -21.38 63.42
CA ARG A 11 -12.65 -22.35 62.39
C ARG A 11 -12.01 -21.60 61.21
N PRO A 12 -10.93 -22.12 60.62
CA PRO A 12 -10.44 -21.59 59.36
C PRO A 12 -11.58 -21.66 58.32
N ASN A 13 -11.79 -20.56 57.65
CA ASN A 13 -12.84 -20.46 56.64
C ASN A 13 -12.40 -21.27 55.42
N ASP A 14 -13.00 -22.46 55.22
CA ASP A 14 -12.72 -23.34 54.04
C ASP A 14 -13.05 -22.65 52.73
N ASP A 15 -13.79 -21.52 52.80
CA ASP A 15 -14.20 -20.73 51.62
C ASP A 15 -13.02 -20.02 50.90
N ASP A 16 -11.93 -19.70 51.64
CA ASP A 16 -10.75 -19.04 51.06
C ASP A 16 -9.86 -19.98 50.23
N SER A 17 -9.84 -21.27 50.57
CA SER A 17 -9.09 -22.28 49.79
C SER A 17 -9.77 -22.60 48.45
N ASP A 18 -11.10 -22.65 48.47
CA ASP A 18 -11.88 -22.89 47.24
C ASP A 18 -11.87 -21.71 46.28
N ARG A 19 -11.91 -20.47 46.84
CA ARG A 19 -11.74 -19.25 46.03
C ARG A 19 -10.36 -19.14 45.44
N ALA A 20 -9.30 -19.47 46.16
CA ALA A 20 -7.92 -19.44 45.67
C ALA A 20 -7.68 -20.52 44.61
N SER A 21 -8.29 -21.68 44.72
CA SER A 21 -8.23 -22.74 43.73
C SER A 21 -9.01 -22.36 42.44
N ALA A 22 -10.24 -21.85 42.59
CA ALA A 22 -11.06 -21.37 41.48
C ALA A 22 -10.37 -20.23 40.71
N PHE A 23 -9.69 -19.33 41.38
CA PHE A 23 -8.92 -18.23 40.76
C PHE A 23 -7.73 -18.78 39.97
N LYS A 24 -7.00 -19.77 40.47
CA LYS A 24 -5.88 -20.42 39.74
C LYS A 24 -6.36 -21.14 38.50
N TRP A 25 -7.46 -21.88 38.59
CA TRP A 25 -8.03 -22.57 37.42
C TRP A 25 -8.59 -21.58 36.41
N GLY A 26 -9.25 -20.50 36.82
CA GLY A 26 -9.71 -19.43 35.94
C GLY A 26 -8.56 -18.81 35.14
N GLY A 27 -7.44 -18.52 35.82
CA GLY A 27 -6.22 -18.01 35.14
C GLY A 27 -5.67 -18.99 34.09
N ALA A 28 -5.64 -20.29 34.38
CA ALA A 28 -5.18 -21.32 33.44
C ALA A 28 -6.08 -21.44 32.21
N TYR A 29 -7.40 -21.35 32.38
CA TYR A 29 -8.36 -21.35 31.26
C TYR A 29 -8.19 -20.12 30.38
N VAL A 30 -8.09 -18.92 30.96
CA VAL A 30 -7.86 -17.67 30.22
C VAL A 30 -6.54 -17.76 29.43
N ALA A 31 -5.45 -18.21 30.06
CA ALA A 31 -4.18 -18.39 29.40
C ALA A 31 -4.29 -19.41 28.24
N GLY A 32 -4.96 -20.53 28.44
CA GLY A 32 -5.19 -21.54 27.40
C GLY A 32 -5.98 -20.99 26.21
N ILE A 33 -7.07 -20.27 26.48
CA ILE A 33 -7.86 -19.61 25.41
C ILE A 33 -7.02 -18.56 24.68
N THR A 34 -6.25 -17.75 25.40
CA THR A 34 -5.38 -16.75 24.79
C THR A 34 -4.35 -17.40 23.85
N VAL A 35 -3.68 -18.45 24.31
CA VAL A 35 -2.72 -19.19 23.48
C VAL A 35 -3.41 -19.80 22.26
N LEU A 36 -4.59 -20.40 22.43
CA LEU A 36 -5.37 -20.96 21.32
C LEU A 36 -5.73 -19.90 20.29
N VAL A 37 -6.20 -18.72 20.75
CA VAL A 37 -6.53 -17.59 19.85
C VAL A 37 -5.30 -17.10 19.10
N LEU A 38 -4.15 -16.97 19.80
CA LEU A 38 -2.90 -16.56 19.15
C LEU A 38 -2.42 -17.59 18.12
N VAL A 39 -2.54 -18.89 18.42
CA VAL A 39 -2.20 -19.97 17.47
C VAL A 39 -3.11 -19.91 16.26
N ILE A 40 -4.42 -19.79 16.45
CA ILE A 40 -5.38 -19.66 15.34
C ILE A 40 -5.09 -18.42 14.52
N ALA A 41 -4.81 -17.27 15.17
CA ALA A 41 -4.45 -16.05 14.49
C ALA A 41 -3.17 -16.23 13.65
N ALA A 42 -2.12 -16.83 14.21
CA ALA A 42 -0.88 -17.12 13.51
C ALA A 42 -1.07 -18.05 12.30
N LEU A 43 -1.91 -19.07 12.43
CA LEU A 43 -2.23 -20.00 11.33
C LEU A 43 -3.12 -19.38 10.25
N ARG A 44 -3.87 -18.31 10.58
CA ARG A 44 -4.76 -17.59 9.65
C ARG A 44 -4.09 -16.38 9.00
N LEU A 45 -2.93 -15.93 9.51
CA LEU A 45 -2.19 -14.87 8.85
C LEU A 45 -1.73 -15.34 7.47
N PRO A 46 -2.06 -14.60 6.41
CA PRO A 46 -1.58 -14.94 5.07
C PRO A 46 -0.05 -14.86 5.05
N SER A 47 0.59 -15.79 4.36
CA SER A 47 2.03 -15.74 4.17
C SER A 47 2.43 -14.44 3.45
N ARG A 48 3.69 -14.02 3.63
CA ARG A 48 4.24 -12.86 2.95
C ARG A 48 4.05 -12.96 1.43
N ASP A 49 4.21 -14.17 0.86
CA ASP A 49 4.10 -14.40 -0.57
C ASP A 49 2.66 -14.18 -1.07
N VAL A 50 1.65 -14.60 -0.30
CA VAL A 50 0.24 -14.34 -0.61
C VAL A 50 -0.07 -12.84 -0.54
N LEU A 51 0.46 -12.14 0.47
CA LEU A 51 0.30 -10.68 0.58
C LEU A 51 0.99 -9.96 -0.58
N MET A 52 2.24 -10.31 -0.87
CA MET A 52 2.98 -9.72 -2.00
C MET A 52 2.33 -10.06 -3.34
N GLY A 53 1.76 -11.25 -3.50
CA GLY A 53 0.98 -11.60 -4.67
C GLY A 53 -0.22 -10.65 -4.90
N ARG A 54 -0.95 -10.31 -3.83
CA ARG A 54 -2.06 -9.32 -3.90
C ARG A 54 -1.57 -7.90 -4.20
N VAL A 55 -0.44 -7.51 -3.61
CA VAL A 55 0.18 -6.21 -3.91
C VAL A 55 0.56 -6.13 -5.39
N ASN A 56 1.20 -7.17 -5.93
CA ASN A 56 1.63 -7.23 -7.33
C ASN A 56 0.45 -7.24 -8.34
N GLN A 57 -0.76 -7.62 -7.91
CA GLN A 57 -1.95 -7.58 -8.75
C GLN A 57 -2.56 -6.19 -8.87
N ASN A 58 -2.37 -5.33 -7.88
CA ASN A 58 -3.01 -4.01 -7.81
C ASN A 58 -2.02 -2.85 -7.97
N PHE A 59 -0.75 -3.07 -7.67
CA PHE A 59 0.28 -2.04 -7.72
C PHE A 59 1.41 -2.41 -8.68
N PRO A 60 2.02 -1.42 -9.34
CA PRO A 60 2.99 -1.63 -10.40
C PRO A 60 4.40 -1.96 -9.88
N VAL A 61 4.53 -2.94 -8.98
CA VAL A 61 5.81 -3.31 -8.34
C VAL A 61 6.88 -3.62 -9.38
N LYS A 62 6.58 -4.50 -10.33
CA LYS A 62 7.53 -4.90 -11.39
C LYS A 62 7.92 -3.74 -12.30
N ALA A 63 6.97 -2.85 -12.59
CA ALA A 63 7.24 -1.64 -13.37
C ALA A 63 8.16 -0.68 -12.60
N CYS A 64 7.94 -0.51 -11.29
CA CYS A 64 8.82 0.26 -10.41
C CYS A 64 10.24 -0.33 -10.37
N ASP A 65 10.36 -1.65 -10.24
CA ASP A 65 11.64 -2.35 -10.29
C ASP A 65 12.36 -2.12 -11.64
N ALA A 66 11.61 -2.16 -12.74
CA ALA A 66 12.16 -1.88 -14.08
C ALA A 66 12.64 -0.42 -14.21
N ILE A 67 11.94 0.55 -13.61
CA ILE A 67 12.36 1.95 -13.57
C ILE A 67 13.74 2.08 -12.88
N VAL A 68 13.90 1.45 -11.72
CA VAL A 68 15.16 1.48 -10.97
C VAL A 68 16.27 0.75 -11.71
N ALA A 69 16.00 -0.48 -12.18
CA ALA A 69 17.00 -1.31 -12.86
C ALA A 69 17.54 -0.64 -14.13
N ASN A 70 16.71 0.08 -14.86
CA ASN A 70 17.09 0.81 -16.06
C ASN A 70 17.51 2.27 -15.78
N LYS A 71 17.55 2.70 -14.52
CA LYS A 71 17.91 4.08 -14.10
C LYS A 71 17.16 5.14 -14.91
N LEU A 72 15.85 4.95 -15.07
CA LEU A 72 15.05 5.85 -15.88
C LEU A 72 14.97 7.25 -15.24
N PRO A 73 14.82 8.31 -16.03
CA PRO A 73 14.87 9.67 -15.52
C PRO A 73 13.65 10.05 -14.69
N ALA A 74 13.86 10.87 -13.66
CA ALA A 74 12.83 11.52 -12.87
C ALA A 74 12.45 12.88 -13.51
N PRO A 75 11.31 13.49 -13.11
CA PRO A 75 10.25 12.98 -12.26
C PRO A 75 9.31 11.99 -12.98
N LEU A 76 8.46 11.30 -12.21
CA LEU A 76 7.50 10.35 -12.76
C LEU A 76 6.14 11.02 -13.00
N PHE A 77 5.65 10.98 -14.24
CA PHE A 77 4.23 11.13 -14.51
C PHE A 77 3.57 9.78 -14.26
N ASN A 78 2.76 9.68 -13.24
CA ASN A 78 2.21 8.41 -12.73
C ASN A 78 0.68 8.40 -12.76
N ALA A 79 0.10 7.19 -12.79
CA ALA A 79 -1.33 7.03 -12.55
C ALA A 79 -1.67 7.50 -11.12
N TYR A 80 -2.78 8.24 -10.98
CA TYR A 80 -3.24 8.79 -9.69
C TYR A 80 -3.41 7.71 -8.61
N SER A 81 -4.02 6.58 -8.99
CA SER A 81 -4.25 5.43 -8.11
C SER A 81 -2.97 4.86 -7.49
N TRP A 82 -1.81 5.10 -8.09
CA TRP A 82 -0.52 4.58 -7.66
C TRP A 82 0.39 5.59 -6.99
N GLY A 83 0.02 6.88 -6.98
CA GLY A 83 0.90 7.95 -6.54
C GLY A 83 1.46 7.73 -5.13
N SER A 84 0.60 7.43 -4.16
CA SER A 84 1.04 7.17 -2.78
C SER A 84 1.89 5.91 -2.65
N PHE A 85 1.56 4.86 -3.39
CA PHE A 85 2.36 3.65 -3.44
C PHE A 85 3.76 3.93 -4.01
N VAL A 86 3.84 4.65 -5.13
CA VAL A 86 5.11 4.99 -5.78
C VAL A 86 5.96 5.88 -4.88
N THR A 87 5.37 6.86 -4.21
CA THR A 87 6.06 7.71 -3.23
C THR A 87 6.70 6.90 -2.09
N TRP A 88 6.02 5.85 -1.64
CA TRP A 88 6.54 4.95 -0.61
C TRP A 88 7.57 3.96 -1.16
N TYR A 89 7.33 3.39 -2.34
CA TYR A 89 8.16 2.33 -2.92
C TYR A 89 9.42 2.87 -3.59
N LEU A 90 9.33 4.06 -4.22
CA LEU A 90 10.42 4.74 -4.92
C LEU A 90 10.63 6.17 -4.38
N PRO A 91 11.02 6.36 -3.11
CA PRO A 91 11.11 7.68 -2.49
C PRO A 91 12.11 8.62 -3.20
N GLN A 92 13.04 8.07 -3.98
CA GLN A 92 13.99 8.83 -4.78
C GLN A 92 13.42 9.37 -6.10
N TYR A 93 12.20 9.00 -6.46
CA TYR A 93 11.54 9.45 -7.69
C TYR A 93 10.36 10.37 -7.33
N PRO A 94 10.47 11.69 -7.53
CA PRO A 94 9.33 12.59 -7.38
C PRO A 94 8.19 12.19 -8.32
N VAL A 95 6.97 12.13 -7.78
CA VAL A 95 5.75 11.84 -8.53
C VAL A 95 5.01 13.14 -8.85
N ILE A 96 4.31 13.17 -9.98
CA ILE A 96 3.52 14.34 -10.38
C ILE A 96 2.23 14.46 -9.56
N VAL A 97 1.63 13.32 -9.18
CA VAL A 97 0.37 13.30 -8.42
C VAL A 97 0.34 12.13 -7.44
N ASP A 98 -0.21 12.38 -6.26
CA ASP A 98 -0.52 11.35 -5.27
C ASP A 98 -1.90 11.62 -4.63
N SER A 99 -2.26 10.88 -3.58
CA SER A 99 -3.58 11.00 -2.93
C SER A 99 -3.77 12.28 -2.11
N ARG A 100 -2.76 13.16 -2.00
CA ARG A 100 -2.84 14.43 -1.28
C ARG A 100 -3.43 15.53 -2.18
N THR A 101 -4.68 15.34 -2.57
CA THR A 101 -5.37 16.20 -3.55
C THR A 101 -5.36 17.68 -3.20
N GLU A 102 -5.44 18.01 -1.91
CA GLU A 102 -5.46 19.39 -1.41
C GLU A 102 -4.19 20.17 -1.78
N MET A 103 -3.08 19.48 -2.03
CA MET A 103 -1.81 20.13 -2.35
C MET A 103 -1.69 20.55 -3.81
N TYR A 104 -2.52 20.00 -4.70
CA TYR A 104 -2.38 20.21 -6.15
C TYR A 104 -3.29 21.31 -6.70
N GLY A 105 -4.38 21.63 -5.99
CA GLY A 105 -5.43 22.54 -6.43
C GLY A 105 -6.31 21.96 -7.55
N ASP A 106 -7.56 22.39 -7.58
CA ASP A 106 -8.58 21.81 -8.46
C ASP A 106 -8.24 21.94 -9.94
N ASP A 107 -7.69 23.07 -10.37
CA ASP A 107 -7.32 23.33 -11.77
C ASP A 107 -6.23 22.39 -12.28
N ASN A 108 -5.23 22.09 -11.45
CA ASN A 108 -4.14 21.20 -11.82
C ASN A 108 -4.59 19.72 -11.87
N LEU A 109 -5.45 19.36 -10.92
CA LEU A 109 -6.08 18.04 -10.92
C LEU A 109 -7.01 17.85 -12.12
N ALA A 110 -7.83 18.85 -12.45
CA ALA A 110 -8.67 18.80 -13.63
C ALA A 110 -7.85 18.59 -14.91
N LYS A 111 -6.76 19.35 -15.07
CA LYS A 111 -5.82 19.20 -16.20
C LYS A 111 -5.19 17.81 -16.23
N TYR A 112 -4.80 17.28 -15.06
CA TYR A 112 -4.25 15.91 -14.97
C TYR A 112 -5.26 14.87 -15.46
N PHE A 113 -6.51 14.93 -14.98
CA PHE A 113 -7.55 13.99 -15.38
C PHE A 113 -7.96 14.13 -16.85
N ASP A 114 -7.94 15.34 -17.41
CA ASP A 114 -8.18 15.56 -18.84
C ASP A 114 -7.09 14.86 -19.69
N VAL A 115 -5.84 15.00 -19.29
CA VAL A 115 -4.70 14.32 -19.96
C VAL A 115 -4.83 12.79 -19.88
N VAL A 116 -5.05 12.26 -18.67
CA VAL A 116 -5.16 10.80 -18.46
C VAL A 116 -6.39 10.23 -19.16
N GLY A 117 -7.49 11.00 -19.20
CA GLY A 117 -8.71 10.66 -19.92
C GLY A 117 -8.62 10.80 -21.44
N GLY A 118 -7.48 11.24 -21.97
CA GLY A 118 -7.27 11.43 -23.41
C GLY A 118 -7.97 12.64 -23.99
N LYS A 119 -8.32 13.61 -23.15
CA LYS A 119 -8.85 14.92 -23.57
C LYS A 119 -7.68 15.87 -23.81
N GLY A 120 -7.70 16.57 -24.94
CA GLY A 120 -6.62 17.49 -25.30
C GLY A 120 -5.39 16.78 -25.88
N ARG A 121 -4.34 17.57 -26.09
CA ARG A 121 -3.06 17.10 -26.65
C ARG A 121 -2.08 16.86 -25.51
N LEU A 122 -1.41 15.73 -25.55
CA LEU A 122 -0.44 15.34 -24.53
C LEU A 122 0.72 16.34 -24.41
N GLU A 123 1.12 16.91 -25.53
CA GLU A 123 2.23 17.86 -25.62
C GLU A 123 1.90 19.23 -24.97
N ASP A 124 0.60 19.56 -24.89
CA ASP A 124 0.14 20.81 -24.30
C ASP A 124 -0.01 20.73 -22.76
N ALA A 125 0.28 19.55 -22.17
CA ALA A 125 0.24 19.31 -20.74
C ALA A 125 1.62 19.51 -20.09
N PRO A 126 1.84 20.63 -19.37
CA PRO A 126 3.15 20.94 -18.78
C PRO A 126 3.69 19.82 -17.88
N MET A 127 2.80 19.14 -17.17
CA MET A 127 3.14 18.06 -16.26
C MET A 127 3.70 16.81 -16.98
N VAL A 128 3.29 16.57 -18.22
CA VAL A 128 3.83 15.51 -19.05
C VAL A 128 5.15 15.94 -19.69
N ALA A 129 5.23 17.19 -20.15
CA ALA A 129 6.43 17.76 -20.76
C ALA A 129 7.63 17.78 -19.78
N THR A 130 7.39 17.93 -18.48
CA THR A 130 8.44 17.92 -17.45
C THR A 130 8.78 16.53 -16.95
N ALA A 131 7.99 15.50 -17.28
CA ALA A 131 8.22 14.16 -16.82
C ALA A 131 9.40 13.49 -17.55
N GLY A 132 10.30 12.89 -16.77
CA GLY A 132 11.36 12.05 -17.32
C GLY A 132 10.88 10.65 -17.69
N THR A 133 9.91 10.13 -16.95
CA THR A 133 9.33 8.80 -17.15
C THR A 133 7.83 8.84 -16.90
N LEU A 134 7.06 8.11 -17.72
CA LEU A 134 5.62 7.95 -17.56
C LEU A 134 5.33 6.52 -17.08
N LEU A 135 4.73 6.39 -15.90
CA LEU A 135 4.26 5.14 -15.30
C LEU A 135 2.73 5.12 -15.33
N LEU A 136 2.16 4.40 -16.28
CA LEU A 136 0.75 4.47 -16.62
C LEU A 136 0.07 3.10 -16.44
N GLU A 137 -1.22 3.13 -16.08
CA GLU A 137 -2.05 1.93 -16.21
C GLU A 137 -2.09 1.49 -17.66
N ARG A 138 -1.81 0.21 -17.92
CA ARG A 138 -1.72 -0.35 -19.28
C ARG A 138 -2.96 -0.07 -20.12
N ASN A 139 -4.14 -0.11 -19.48
CA ASN A 139 -5.42 0.05 -20.16
C ASN A 139 -5.92 1.50 -20.21
N SER A 140 -5.17 2.46 -19.68
CA SER A 140 -5.54 3.89 -19.73
C SER A 140 -5.57 4.42 -21.16
N ALA A 141 -6.38 5.47 -21.38
CA ALA A 141 -6.49 6.11 -22.69
C ALA A 141 -5.14 6.64 -23.17
N ILE A 142 -4.36 7.25 -22.27
CA ILE A 142 -3.03 7.80 -22.58
C ILE A 142 -2.03 6.68 -22.94
N ALA A 143 -2.00 5.55 -22.23
CA ALA A 143 -1.10 4.44 -22.54
C ALA A 143 -1.43 3.82 -23.91
N LYS A 144 -2.73 3.67 -24.22
CA LYS A 144 -3.19 3.22 -25.53
C LYS A 144 -2.82 4.19 -26.64
N ALA A 145 -2.97 5.49 -26.40
CA ALA A 145 -2.58 6.52 -27.37
C ALA A 145 -1.07 6.49 -27.66
N LEU A 146 -0.22 6.41 -26.61
CA LEU A 146 1.23 6.29 -26.75
C LEU A 146 1.67 5.03 -27.50
N THR A 147 0.92 3.94 -27.37
CA THR A 147 1.22 2.69 -28.03
C THR A 147 0.76 2.66 -29.50
N ASN A 148 -0.42 3.22 -29.79
CA ASN A 148 -1.11 3.00 -31.06
C ASN A 148 -0.98 4.18 -32.04
N LEU A 149 -0.78 5.41 -31.55
CA LEU A 149 -0.69 6.59 -32.43
C LEU A 149 0.75 6.78 -32.95
N PRO A 150 0.98 6.72 -34.27
CA PRO A 150 2.32 6.80 -34.84
C PRO A 150 3.09 8.06 -34.41
N ARG A 151 2.40 9.19 -34.32
CA ARG A 151 2.97 10.46 -33.88
C ARG A 151 3.52 10.38 -32.45
N LEU A 152 2.78 9.79 -31.53
CA LEU A 152 3.20 9.68 -30.12
C LEU A 152 4.27 8.59 -29.95
N ARG A 153 4.22 7.51 -30.73
CA ARG A 153 5.26 6.48 -30.73
C ARG A 153 6.63 7.00 -31.17
N SER A 154 6.67 8.03 -32.01
CA SER A 154 7.94 8.67 -32.38
C SER A 154 8.49 9.60 -31.32
N GLN A 155 7.64 10.03 -30.36
CA GLN A 155 8.01 10.93 -29.26
C GLN A 155 8.28 10.21 -27.96
N TYR A 156 7.70 9.02 -27.77
CA TYR A 156 7.80 8.25 -26.53
C TYR A 156 8.15 6.79 -26.84
N ARG A 157 9.14 6.28 -26.13
CA ARG A 157 9.56 4.89 -26.25
C ARG A 157 9.01 4.05 -25.10
N LEU A 158 8.38 2.93 -25.40
CA LEU A 158 7.98 1.93 -24.42
C LEU A 158 9.23 1.20 -23.90
N VAL A 159 9.45 1.23 -22.60
CA VAL A 159 10.60 0.57 -21.93
C VAL A 159 10.18 -0.72 -21.24
N TYR A 160 8.98 -0.73 -20.66
CA TYR A 160 8.45 -1.87 -19.93
C TYR A 160 6.93 -1.94 -20.09
N SER A 161 6.38 -3.14 -20.11
CA SER A 161 4.93 -3.36 -20.02
C SER A 161 4.65 -4.73 -19.44
N ASP A 162 3.64 -4.81 -18.55
CA ASP A 162 3.08 -6.04 -18.02
C ASP A 162 1.54 -6.00 -18.11
N GLU A 163 0.85 -6.80 -17.30
CA GLU A 163 -0.62 -6.88 -17.32
C GLU A 163 -1.30 -5.62 -16.80
N ILE A 164 -0.65 -4.87 -15.90
CA ILE A 164 -1.27 -3.72 -15.21
C ILE A 164 -0.61 -2.39 -15.57
N ALA A 165 0.66 -2.37 -15.89
CA ALA A 165 1.44 -1.15 -16.09
C ALA A 165 2.18 -1.11 -17.43
N SER A 166 2.40 0.11 -17.91
CA SER A 166 3.30 0.42 -19.01
C SER A 166 4.18 1.61 -18.65
N VAL A 167 5.47 1.51 -18.97
CA VAL A 167 6.47 2.54 -18.69
C VAL A 167 7.01 3.09 -20.00
N PHE A 168 6.92 4.40 -20.17
CA PHE A 168 7.42 5.11 -21.32
C PHE A 168 8.43 6.17 -20.91
N ILE A 169 9.36 6.48 -21.81
CA ILE A 169 10.26 7.63 -21.69
C ILE A 169 10.14 8.51 -22.93
N PRO A 170 10.28 9.84 -22.78
CA PRO A 170 10.37 10.73 -23.94
C PRO A 170 11.59 10.36 -24.78
N GLU A 171 11.41 10.22 -26.08
CA GLU A 171 12.55 10.20 -27.01
C GLU A 171 13.11 11.62 -27.09
N LYS A 172 14.40 11.78 -26.73
CA LYS A 172 15.08 13.07 -26.92
C LYS A 172 15.05 13.41 -28.40
N GLN A 173 14.31 14.45 -28.77
CA GLN A 173 14.47 15.00 -30.10
C GLN A 173 15.95 15.36 -30.28
N LYS A 174 16.60 14.74 -31.26
CA LYS A 174 17.94 15.18 -31.68
C LYS A 174 17.78 16.62 -32.19
N GLN A 175 18.21 17.57 -31.36
CA GLN A 175 18.46 18.94 -31.79
C GLN A 175 19.63 18.98 -32.77
#